data_251b850c9dc219a9bc5fe4894a7def74
#
_entry.id   251b850c9dc219a9bc5fe4894a7def74
#
_cell.length_a   1.000
_cell.length_b   1.000
_cell.length_c   1.000
_cell.angle_alpha   90.00
_cell.angle_beta   90.00
_cell.angle_gamma   90.00
#
_symmetry.space_group_name_H-M   'P 1'
#
loop_
_entity.id
_entity.type
_entity.pdbx_description
1 polymer ?
#
loop_
_entity_poly.entity_id
_entity_poly.type
_entity_poly.pdbx_seq_one_letter_code
_entity_poly.pdbx_strand_id
1 'polypeptide(L)'
;MSEETVSGPDVPPDRLAINPRSDYFDADVLQRGVGIRFKGVVRTNVEEYCISEGWVRVQAGKTMDRHGQPLTIRLNGPVEAWFEDLGEDAPVARA
;
A
#
# COMPACT_ATOMS: atom_id res chain seq x y z
N MET A 1 -20.70 -2.98 18.93
CA MET A 1 -20.19 -2.71 18.40
C MET A 1 -19.88 -2.16 17.77
N SER A 2 -19.51 -2.04 17.64
CA SER A 2 -19.11 -1.50 17.08
C SER A 2 -18.93 -1.14 16.17
N GLU A 3 -18.73 -0.63 15.93
CA GLU A 3 -18.56 -0.15 15.04
C GLU A 3 -17.95 -0.30 14.25
N GLU A 4 -18.31 -0.46 13.71
CA GLU A 4 -17.57 -0.66 12.74
C GLU A 4 -17.14 0.34 11.91
N THR A 5 -16.01 0.60 11.80
CA THR A 5 -15.53 1.68 10.99
C THR A 5 -15.00 1.13 9.72
N VAL A 6 -14.82 2.01 8.69
CA VAL A 6 -14.25 1.54 7.43
C VAL A 6 -12.83 1.08 7.58
N SER A 7 -12.18 1.46 8.66
CA SER A 7 -10.83 1.01 8.93
C SER A 7 -10.81 -0.29 9.72
N GLY A 8 -11.87 -1.06 9.67
CA GLY A 8 -11.93 -2.32 10.34
C GLY A 8 -10.94 -3.32 9.78
N PRO A 9 -10.94 -4.56 10.29
CA PRO A 9 -9.93 -5.54 9.90
C PRO A 9 -10.01 -5.97 8.44
N ASP A 10 -11.06 -5.60 7.74
CA ASP A 10 -11.24 -6.05 6.35
C ASP A 10 -10.65 -5.09 5.33
N VAL A 11 -10.08 -3.97 5.74
CA VAL A 11 -9.44 -3.04 4.81
C VAL A 11 -8.03 -2.74 5.29
N PRO A 12 -7.08 -2.53 4.36
CA PRO A 12 -5.72 -2.17 4.74
C PRO A 12 -5.68 -0.78 5.38
N PRO A 13 -4.62 -0.48 6.14
CA PRO A 13 -4.50 0.84 6.76
C PRO A 13 -4.32 1.93 5.72
N ASP A 14 -4.54 3.18 6.15
CA ASP A 14 -4.41 4.33 5.29
C ASP A 14 -3.00 4.50 4.74
N ARG A 15 -1.99 4.10 5.52
CA ARG A 15 -0.59 4.19 5.10
C ARG A 15 0.12 2.91 5.51
N LEU A 16 0.91 2.36 4.59
CA LEU A 16 1.59 1.09 4.81
C LEU A 16 2.91 1.12 4.04
N ALA A 17 3.94 0.55 4.64
CA ALA A 17 5.24 0.41 4.00
C ALA A 17 5.74 -1.02 4.16
N ILE A 18 6.48 -1.51 3.18
CA ILE A 18 7.06 -2.84 3.23
C ILE A 18 8.43 -2.85 3.89
N ASN A 19 9.01 -1.68 4.14
CA ASN A 19 10.33 -1.57 4.77
C ASN A 19 10.18 -1.73 6.29
N PRO A 20 10.84 -2.73 6.90
CA PRO A 20 10.71 -2.95 8.35
C PRO A 20 11.17 -1.77 9.20
N ARG A 21 11.96 -0.87 8.64
CA ARG A 21 12.43 0.31 9.38
C ARG A 21 11.43 1.44 9.37
N SER A 22 10.38 1.34 8.57
CA SER A 22 9.37 2.38 8.49
C SER A 22 8.42 2.29 9.68
N ASP A 23 7.96 3.44 10.17
CA ASP A 23 6.94 3.50 11.21
C ASP A 23 5.59 2.95 10.70
N TYR A 24 5.45 2.79 9.40
CA TYR A 24 4.21 2.31 8.79
C TYR A 24 4.30 0.85 8.35
N PHE A 25 5.36 0.16 8.75
CA PHE A 25 5.51 -1.27 8.48
C PHE A 25 4.57 -2.07 9.39
N ASP A 26 3.85 -3.02 8.80
CA ASP A 26 2.96 -3.90 9.57
C ASP A 26 3.06 -5.30 8.96
N ALA A 27 3.79 -6.17 9.64
CA ALA A 27 4.04 -7.52 9.12
C ALA A 27 2.76 -8.33 9.00
N ASP A 28 1.83 -8.20 9.94
CA ASP A 28 0.59 -8.98 9.90
C ASP A 28 -0.26 -8.59 8.69
N VAL A 29 -0.33 -7.30 8.42
CA VAL A 29 -1.07 -6.81 7.25
C VAL A 29 -0.42 -7.31 5.97
N LEU A 30 0.90 -7.23 5.89
CA LEU A 30 1.62 -7.63 4.69
C LEU A 30 1.50 -9.12 4.42
N GLN A 31 1.40 -9.95 5.47
CA GLN A 31 1.24 -11.40 5.30
C GLN A 31 -0.08 -11.75 4.65
N ARG A 32 -1.11 -10.92 4.81
CA ARG A 32 -2.40 -11.14 4.17
C ARG A 32 -2.37 -10.85 2.68
N GLY A 33 -1.40 -10.08 2.23
CA GLY A 33 -1.33 -9.63 0.86
C GLY A 33 -2.22 -8.40 0.64
N VAL A 34 -1.61 -7.34 0.13
CA VAL A 34 -2.32 -6.08 -0.12
C VAL A 34 -2.23 -5.75 -1.60
N GLY A 35 -3.38 -5.64 -2.24
CA GLY A 35 -3.46 -5.18 -3.62
C GLY A 35 -3.55 -3.68 -3.65
N ILE A 36 -2.88 -3.07 -4.61
CA ILE A 36 -2.84 -1.61 -4.77
C ILE A 36 -3.25 -1.25 -6.18
N ARG A 37 -4.17 -0.30 -6.29
CA ARG A 37 -4.53 0.29 -7.57
C ARG A 37 -4.24 1.77 -7.52
N PHE A 38 -3.45 2.24 -8.47
CA PHE A 38 -3.05 3.64 -8.55
C PHE A 38 -3.53 4.19 -9.89
N LYS A 39 -4.34 5.26 -9.83
CA LYS A 39 -4.94 5.86 -11.03
C LYS A 39 -5.67 4.82 -11.87
N GLY A 40 -6.34 3.88 -11.22
CA GLY A 40 -7.10 2.85 -11.89
C GLY A 40 -6.30 1.68 -12.42
N VAL A 41 -5.00 1.62 -12.15
CA VAL A 41 -4.12 0.55 -12.64
C VAL A 41 -3.54 -0.21 -11.46
N VAL A 42 -3.66 -1.53 -11.49
CA VAL A 42 -3.08 -2.37 -10.44
C VAL A 42 -1.56 -2.31 -10.53
N ARG A 43 -0.92 -2.07 -9.40
CA ARG A 43 0.53 -1.99 -9.29
C ARG A 43 1.05 -3.05 -8.35
N THR A 44 2.15 -3.70 -8.73
CA THR A 44 2.77 -4.75 -7.90
C THR A 44 4.11 -4.32 -7.34
N ASN A 45 4.62 -3.15 -7.73
CA ASN A 45 5.94 -2.68 -7.34
C ASN A 45 5.90 -1.56 -6.30
N VAL A 46 4.79 -1.44 -5.58
CA VAL A 46 4.61 -0.37 -4.59
C VAL A 46 5.34 -0.76 -3.31
N GLU A 47 6.18 0.14 -2.81
CA GLU A 47 6.90 -0.07 -1.55
C GLU A 47 6.27 0.66 -0.39
N GLU A 48 5.51 1.70 -0.66
CA GLU A 48 4.79 2.44 0.36
C GLU A 48 3.64 3.18 -0.31
N TYR A 49 2.55 3.38 0.42
CA TYR A 49 1.44 4.17 -0.09
C TYR A 49 0.82 4.97 1.05
N CYS A 50 0.09 6.02 0.68
CA CYS A 50 -0.77 6.75 1.61
C CYS A 50 -2.04 7.12 0.85
N ILE A 51 -3.18 6.58 1.30
CA ILE A 51 -4.45 6.77 0.62
C ILE A 51 -4.96 8.19 0.82
N SER A 52 -4.94 8.67 2.06
CA SER A 52 -5.48 10.00 2.37
C SER A 52 -4.69 11.12 1.70
N GLU A 53 -3.38 10.95 1.56
CA GLU A 53 -2.54 11.95 0.90
C GLU A 53 -2.44 11.74 -0.61
N GLY A 54 -2.82 10.56 -1.08
CA GLY A 54 -2.86 10.28 -2.51
C GLY A 54 -1.51 10.14 -3.15
N TRP A 55 -0.71 9.18 -2.68
CA TRP A 55 0.58 8.90 -3.33
C TRP A 55 0.99 7.45 -3.10
N VAL A 56 1.86 6.98 -3.99
CA VAL A 56 2.54 5.71 -3.83
C VAL A 56 4.02 5.93 -4.07
N ARG A 57 4.85 5.08 -3.45
CA ARG A 57 6.28 5.04 -3.71
C ARG A 57 6.61 3.71 -4.36
N VAL A 58 7.22 3.77 -5.54
CA VAL A 58 7.50 2.57 -6.33
C VAL A 58 8.97 2.51 -6.66
N GLN A 59 9.46 1.30 -6.94
CA GLN A 59 10.84 1.15 -7.37
C GLN A 59 11.04 1.76 -8.75
N ALA A 60 12.18 2.42 -8.94
CA ALA A 60 12.53 3.04 -10.21
C ALA A 60 13.36 2.06 -11.03
N GLY A 61 12.74 0.95 -11.41
CA GLY A 61 13.39 -0.07 -12.20
C GLY A 61 14.51 -0.76 -11.43
N LYS A 62 15.64 -0.93 -12.08
CA LYS A 62 16.78 -1.60 -11.47
C LYS A 62 17.84 -0.64 -10.98
N THR A 63 17.53 0.66 -10.97
CA THR A 63 18.50 1.66 -10.55
C THR A 63 18.69 1.59 -9.04
N MET A 64 19.93 1.73 -8.62
CA MET A 64 20.29 1.74 -7.20
C MET A 64 21.09 2.97 -6.87
N ASP A 65 21.00 3.40 -5.60
CA ASP A 65 21.80 4.52 -5.15
C ASP A 65 23.21 4.02 -4.82
N ARG A 66 24.08 4.97 -4.35
CA ARG A 66 25.47 4.66 -4.08
C ARG A 66 25.64 3.67 -2.92
N HIS A 67 24.60 3.45 -2.13
CA HIS A 67 24.64 2.52 -1.01
C HIS A 67 24.06 1.15 -1.36
N GLY A 68 23.74 0.92 -2.63
CA GLY A 68 23.17 -0.35 -3.07
C GLY A 68 21.69 -0.50 -2.75
N GLN A 69 21.01 0.57 -2.35
CA GLN A 69 19.58 0.54 -2.08
C GLN A 69 18.80 0.84 -3.36
N PRO A 70 17.69 0.14 -3.60
CA PRO A 70 16.87 0.48 -4.77
C PRO A 70 16.37 1.91 -4.68
N LEU A 71 16.45 2.62 -5.79
CA LEU A 71 15.87 3.95 -5.86
C LEU A 71 14.37 3.83 -6.01
N THR A 72 13.67 4.73 -5.34
CA THR A 72 12.21 4.79 -5.43
C THR A 72 11.79 6.17 -5.90
N ILE A 73 10.62 6.24 -6.53
CA ILE A 73 10.01 7.49 -6.92
C ILE A 73 8.63 7.57 -6.30
N ARG A 74 8.20 8.80 -6.01
CA ARG A 74 6.87 9.06 -5.47
C ARG A 74 5.97 9.53 -6.59
N LEU A 75 4.81 8.88 -6.71
CA LEU A 75 3.81 9.23 -7.72
C LEU A 75 2.56 9.70 -6.98
N ASN A 76 2.02 10.83 -7.39
CA ASN A 76 0.84 11.40 -6.76
C ASN A 76 -0.40 11.09 -7.58
N GLY A 77 -1.48 10.70 -6.90
CA GLY A 77 -2.74 10.39 -7.54
C GLY A 77 -3.62 9.53 -6.63
N PRO A 78 -4.82 9.17 -7.08
CA PRO A 78 -5.73 8.37 -6.27
C PRO A 78 -5.19 6.96 -6.05
N VAL A 79 -5.28 6.49 -4.81
CA VAL A 79 -4.78 5.19 -4.38
C VAL A 79 -5.94 4.40 -3.81
N GLU A 80 -6.03 3.13 -4.18
CA GLU A 80 -6.98 2.19 -3.61
C GLU A 80 -6.21 0.95 -3.14
N ALA A 81 -6.64 0.37 -2.03
CA ALA A 81 -5.99 -0.81 -1.49
C ALA A 81 -7.04 -1.77 -0.94
N TRP A 82 -6.74 -3.07 -1.03
CA TRP A 82 -7.63 -4.11 -0.51
C TRP A 82 -6.78 -5.28 -0.05
N PHE A 83 -7.39 -6.16 0.77
CA PHE A 83 -6.71 -7.39 1.17
C PHE A 83 -6.96 -8.48 0.13
N GLU A 84 -5.90 -9.06 -0.38
CA GLU A 84 -6.00 -10.07 -1.43
C GLU A 84 -6.57 -11.38 -0.93
N ASP A 85 -6.44 -11.66 0.37
CA ASP A 85 -6.97 -12.90 0.92
C ASP A 85 -8.50 -12.92 1.01
N LEU A 86 -9.15 -11.79 0.82
CA LEU A 86 -10.61 -11.70 0.84
C LEU A 86 -11.23 -11.90 -0.55
N GLY A 87 -10.40 -12.00 -1.59
CA GLY A 87 -10.87 -12.27 -2.93
C GLY A 87 -11.54 -11.09 -3.58
N GLU A 88 -12.45 -11.38 -4.52
CA GLU A 88 -13.06 -10.34 -5.34
C GLU A 88 -14.01 -9.44 -4.56
N ASP A 89 -14.51 -9.93 -3.43
CA ASP A 89 -15.45 -9.15 -2.62
C ASP A 89 -14.77 -8.32 -1.56
N ALA A 90 -13.45 -8.22 -1.60
CA ALA A 90 -12.71 -7.46 -0.59
C ALA A 90 -13.11 -6.00 -0.59
N PRO A 91 -13.40 -5.42 0.59
CA PRO A 91 -13.62 -3.98 0.67
C PRO A 91 -12.38 -3.22 0.22
N VAL A 92 -12.60 -2.10 -0.46
CA VAL A 92 -11.51 -1.29 -1.00
C VAL A 92 -11.37 -0.01 -0.17
N ALA A 93 -10.16 0.20 0.36
CA ALA A 93 -9.85 1.44 1.06
C ALA A 93 -9.52 2.51 0.04
N ARG A 94 -10.16 3.66 0.15
CA ARG A 94 -9.92 4.78 -0.74
C ARG A 94 -10.25 6.07 -0.02
N ALA A 95 -9.69 7.17 -0.52
CA ALA A 95 -9.95 8.47 0.05
C ALA A 95 -11.34 8.98 -0.30
#